data_c239ec44183e0d601e08e890f45cc2df
#
_entry.id   c239ec44183e0d601e08e890f45cc2df
#
_cell.length_a   1.000
_cell.length_b   1.000
_cell.length_c   1.000
_cell.angle_alpha   90.00
_cell.angle_beta   90.00
_cell.angle_gamma   90.00
#
_symmetry.space_group_name_H-M   'P 1'
#
loop_
_entity.id
_entity.type
_entity.pdbx_description
1 polymer ?
#
loop_
_entity_poly.entity_id
_entity_poly.type
_entity_poly.pdbx_seq_one_letter_code
_entity_poly.pdbx_strand_id
1 'polypeptide(L)'
;LAGNDILLAPTAPINDFAAVKEALEEGILDREEIEAKIIKILQYKYIAGLNDYRPVETKGLSERLNSPHAAWLAAKLNEEAITLLKNEGDIIPLKQLDKKKIAALSIGDGVGNEFQKMLGRYDSVACFSISRNATAAQVQSVYKKLEKYDVVICGVHTVRIPESPALRELAAKKELVYAFFTLPYFCKAYKPSILKAKAVVMAYEGTPLAQKYAAQAIFGGIAVKGKLSVSIPTLYTAGTGVFTEKTRLGYHEPEEVEASPERLDVIASIVEDGLEQKAFPGCQVFVAKDGMIIYDKSFGYFDYDKKQAVDENSVYDLASSSKAAGTLLAVMKAYDDKKFTLNNKISDFIPELKDSDKKNLAVKDLLYHQSGLTPTINFYLNAIDKDSYKGSLYSNAKNQAHPVRFDARTYVRNDFSFLPNLVSARKKPGFTTEIARNMYLHDSFKDTIIREIKDSRLGVRGKYKYSCINFILLKMMVEKQMRQPMDRLLHGMFFSKLGAWHTAYNPLHILDTMQIVPTENDHFIRRQLLRGYVH
;
A
#
# COMPACT_ATOMS: atom_id res chain seq x y z
N LEU A 1 44.28 -12.34 -34.04
CA LEU A 1 43.61 -11.99 -35.29
C LEU A 1 42.32 -11.18 -35.06
N ALA A 2 41.56 -11.45 -33.97
CA ALA A 2 40.33 -10.70 -33.65
C ALA A 2 40.54 -9.42 -32.83
N GLY A 3 41.79 -9.03 -32.56
CA GLY A 3 42.10 -7.81 -31.82
C GLY A 3 42.00 -7.90 -30.30
N ASN A 4 41.71 -9.04 -29.71
CA ASN A 4 41.64 -9.22 -28.27
C ASN A 4 43.02 -9.05 -27.61
N ASP A 5 43.07 -8.29 -26.51
CA ASP A 5 44.28 -8.15 -25.73
C ASP A 5 44.43 -9.28 -24.69
N ILE A 6 43.29 -9.79 -24.17
CA ILE A 6 43.26 -10.86 -23.16
C ILE A 6 42.16 -11.87 -23.55
N LEU A 7 42.41 -13.16 -23.44
CA LEU A 7 41.41 -14.21 -23.53
C LEU A 7 40.78 -14.43 -22.15
N LEU A 8 39.52 -14.13 -22.00
CA LEU A 8 38.77 -14.29 -20.75
C LEU A 8 38.19 -15.70 -20.65
N ALA A 9 38.55 -16.44 -19.60
CA ALA A 9 38.01 -17.76 -19.27
C ALA A 9 38.08 -18.75 -20.45
N PRO A 10 39.25 -18.98 -21.07
CA PRO A 10 39.38 -19.96 -22.16
C PRO A 10 39.05 -21.38 -21.66
N THR A 11 38.39 -22.17 -22.48
CA THR A 11 37.94 -23.52 -22.12
C THR A 11 39.08 -24.54 -21.99
N ALA A 12 40.22 -24.29 -22.65
CA ALA A 12 41.40 -25.16 -22.66
C ALA A 12 42.69 -24.31 -22.57
N PRO A 13 42.96 -23.61 -21.44
CA PRO A 13 44.00 -22.57 -21.36
C PRO A 13 45.40 -23.06 -21.73
N ILE A 14 45.75 -24.32 -21.45
CA ILE A 14 47.06 -24.92 -21.85
C ILE A 14 47.15 -25.08 -23.36
N ASN A 15 46.09 -25.59 -23.99
CA ASN A 15 46.08 -25.79 -25.44
C ASN A 15 45.99 -24.45 -26.17
N ASP A 16 45.22 -23.50 -25.65
CA ASP A 16 45.07 -22.17 -26.23
C ASP A 16 46.40 -21.40 -26.16
N PHE A 17 47.19 -21.54 -25.07
CA PHE A 17 48.53 -20.99 -24.96
C PHE A 17 49.50 -21.61 -25.95
N ALA A 18 49.44 -22.96 -26.10
CA ALA A 18 50.29 -23.67 -27.07
C ALA A 18 49.99 -23.21 -28.50
N ALA A 19 48.71 -23.09 -28.87
CA ALA A 19 48.27 -22.63 -30.19
C ALA A 19 48.71 -21.17 -30.48
N VAL A 20 48.68 -20.28 -29.50
CA VAL A 20 49.19 -18.89 -29.65
C VAL A 20 50.70 -18.91 -29.87
N LYS A 21 51.45 -19.76 -29.16
CA LYS A 21 52.89 -19.90 -29.28
C LYS A 21 53.28 -20.45 -30.67
N GLU A 22 52.58 -21.50 -31.13
CA GLU A 22 52.77 -22.09 -32.47
C GLU A 22 52.48 -21.06 -33.56
N ALA A 23 51.39 -20.31 -33.47
CA ALA A 23 51.03 -19.27 -34.43
C ALA A 23 52.06 -18.11 -34.49
N LEU A 24 52.77 -17.84 -33.40
CA LEU A 24 53.90 -16.88 -33.36
C LEU A 24 55.12 -17.47 -34.06
N GLU A 25 55.45 -18.75 -33.82
CA GLU A 25 56.57 -19.44 -34.44
C GLU A 25 56.37 -19.60 -35.96
N GLU A 26 55.14 -19.80 -36.40
CA GLU A 26 54.75 -19.88 -37.80
C GLU A 26 54.59 -18.53 -38.52
N GLY A 27 54.69 -17.42 -37.77
CA GLY A 27 54.53 -16.07 -38.33
C GLY A 27 53.09 -15.69 -38.68
N ILE A 28 52.08 -16.44 -38.19
CA ILE A 28 50.66 -16.15 -38.34
C ILE A 28 50.25 -14.98 -37.47
N LEU A 29 50.88 -14.87 -36.28
CA LEU A 29 50.75 -13.73 -35.39
C LEU A 29 52.00 -12.87 -35.44
N ASP A 30 51.83 -11.56 -35.52
CA ASP A 30 52.92 -10.61 -35.47
C ASP A 30 53.42 -10.47 -34.01
N ARG A 31 54.73 -10.65 -33.87
CA ARG A 31 55.41 -10.54 -32.57
C ARG A 31 55.29 -9.11 -31.97
N GLU A 32 55.45 -8.09 -32.80
CA GLU A 32 55.36 -6.70 -32.37
C GLU A 32 53.96 -6.37 -31.87
N GLU A 33 52.91 -6.90 -32.53
CA GLU A 33 51.53 -6.74 -32.09
C GLU A 33 51.29 -7.41 -30.72
N ILE A 34 51.81 -8.62 -30.49
CA ILE A 34 51.67 -9.33 -29.21
C ILE A 34 52.45 -8.60 -28.10
N GLU A 35 53.67 -8.13 -28.37
CA GLU A 35 54.46 -7.35 -27.41
C GLU A 35 53.76 -6.04 -27.04
N ALA A 36 53.18 -5.33 -27.99
CA ALA A 36 52.37 -4.13 -27.71
C ALA A 36 51.16 -4.43 -26.82
N LYS A 37 50.48 -5.56 -27.02
CA LYS A 37 49.36 -6.00 -26.12
C LYS A 37 49.86 -6.32 -24.72
N ILE A 38 51.03 -6.99 -24.59
CA ILE A 38 51.65 -7.28 -23.30
C ILE A 38 51.99 -5.98 -22.56
N ILE A 39 52.61 -5.02 -23.24
CA ILE A 39 52.95 -3.70 -22.67
C ILE A 39 51.67 -3.01 -22.18
N LYS A 40 50.64 -3.01 -22.98
CA LYS A 40 49.34 -2.46 -22.62
C LYS A 40 48.77 -3.11 -21.33
N ILE A 41 48.84 -4.44 -21.24
CA ILE A 41 48.40 -5.18 -20.03
C ILE A 41 49.23 -4.77 -18.81
N LEU A 42 50.57 -4.67 -18.96
CA LEU A 42 51.47 -4.27 -17.89
C LEU A 42 51.22 -2.82 -17.45
N GLN A 43 50.94 -1.91 -18.38
CA GLN A 43 50.54 -0.53 -18.07
C GLN A 43 49.26 -0.48 -17.22
N TYR A 44 48.23 -1.25 -17.59
CA TYR A 44 47.01 -1.31 -16.79
C TYR A 44 47.23 -1.96 -15.42
N LYS A 45 48.08 -2.97 -15.32
CA LYS A 45 48.49 -3.53 -14.02
C LYS A 45 49.18 -2.49 -13.15
N TYR A 46 50.05 -1.66 -13.74
CA TYR A 46 50.71 -0.57 -13.03
C TYR A 46 49.72 0.50 -12.57
N ILE A 47 48.80 0.94 -13.46
CA ILE A 47 47.71 1.89 -13.12
C ILE A 47 46.82 1.34 -12.00
N ALA A 48 46.59 0.04 -11.98
CA ALA A 48 45.85 -0.64 -10.92
C ALA A 48 46.61 -0.80 -9.60
N GLY A 49 47.87 -0.32 -9.53
CA GLY A 49 48.72 -0.38 -8.32
C GLY A 49 49.30 -1.75 -8.03
N LEU A 50 49.30 -2.70 -9.00
CA LEU A 50 49.80 -4.06 -8.78
C LEU A 50 51.33 -4.14 -8.66
N ASN A 51 52.07 -3.04 -8.94
CA ASN A 51 53.51 -2.90 -8.68
C ASN A 51 53.81 -2.73 -7.17
N ASP A 52 52.83 -2.28 -6.37
CA ASP A 52 52.88 -2.22 -4.91
C ASP A 52 51.69 -2.99 -4.32
N TYR A 53 51.61 -4.27 -4.68
CA TYR A 53 50.50 -5.12 -4.30
C TYR A 53 50.42 -5.28 -2.78
N ARG A 54 49.27 -4.90 -2.22
CA ARG A 54 48.93 -5.14 -0.83
C ARG A 54 47.72 -6.11 -0.79
N PRO A 55 47.79 -7.18 0.01
CA PRO A 55 46.67 -8.07 0.20
C PRO A 55 45.45 -7.31 0.70
N VAL A 56 44.27 -7.67 0.23
CA VAL A 56 43.00 -7.11 0.71
C VAL A 56 42.82 -7.51 2.17
N GLU A 57 42.54 -6.55 3.03
CA GLU A 57 42.18 -6.83 4.42
C GLU A 57 40.81 -7.53 4.45
N THR A 58 40.79 -8.78 4.94
CA THR A 58 39.57 -9.60 4.96
C THR A 58 38.67 -9.33 6.16
N LYS A 59 39.22 -8.73 7.25
CA LYS A 59 38.42 -8.35 8.41
C LYS A 59 37.40 -7.26 8.04
N GLY A 60 36.14 -7.50 8.28
CA GLY A 60 35.04 -6.58 7.93
C GLY A 60 34.87 -6.36 6.41
N LEU A 61 35.38 -7.27 5.56
CA LEU A 61 35.31 -7.13 4.10
C LEU A 61 33.85 -7.20 3.62
N SER A 62 33.06 -8.14 4.18
CA SER A 62 31.68 -8.30 3.82
C SER A 62 30.85 -7.04 4.11
N GLU A 63 31.05 -6.43 5.26
CA GLU A 63 30.36 -5.20 5.67
C GLU A 63 30.76 -4.00 4.78
N ARG A 64 32.05 -3.93 4.39
CA ARG A 64 32.52 -2.87 3.48
C ARG A 64 31.93 -3.03 2.06
N LEU A 65 31.86 -4.26 1.55
CA LEU A 65 31.29 -4.52 0.22
C LEU A 65 29.78 -4.37 0.20
N ASN A 66 29.09 -4.79 1.26
CA ASN A 66 27.63 -4.73 1.40
C ASN A 66 27.21 -3.56 2.29
N SER A 67 27.86 -2.41 2.12
CA SER A 67 27.48 -1.21 2.86
C SER A 67 26.07 -0.73 2.49
N PRO A 68 25.37 0.02 3.36
CA PRO A 68 24.07 0.62 3.03
C PRO A 68 24.11 1.43 1.72
N HIS A 69 25.21 2.15 1.49
CA HIS A 69 25.39 2.90 0.24
C HIS A 69 25.49 1.97 -1.00
N ALA A 70 26.15 0.82 -0.90
CA ALA A 70 26.22 -0.15 -1.98
C ALA A 70 24.83 -0.76 -2.27
N ALA A 71 24.06 -1.06 -1.22
CA ALA A 71 22.68 -1.53 -1.35
C ALA A 71 21.78 -0.49 -2.02
N TRP A 72 21.87 0.77 -1.57
CA TRP A 72 21.16 1.89 -2.20
C TRP A 72 21.54 2.04 -3.68
N LEU A 73 22.82 2.02 -4.01
CA LEU A 73 23.28 2.15 -5.39
C LEU A 73 22.75 1.01 -6.27
N ALA A 74 22.78 -0.23 -5.75
CA ALA A 74 22.20 -1.38 -6.46
C ALA A 74 20.69 -1.21 -6.68
N ALA A 75 19.96 -0.72 -5.69
CA ALA A 75 18.53 -0.42 -5.81
C ALA A 75 18.28 0.64 -6.88
N LYS A 76 19.03 1.75 -6.84
CA LYS A 76 18.92 2.84 -7.81
C LYS A 76 19.24 2.42 -9.24
N LEU A 77 20.27 1.63 -9.43
CA LEU A 77 20.63 1.08 -10.75
C LEU A 77 19.53 0.15 -11.29
N ASN A 78 18.93 -0.69 -10.45
CA ASN A 78 17.82 -1.54 -10.84
C ASN A 78 16.57 -0.73 -11.20
N GLU A 79 16.24 0.31 -10.43
CA GLU A 79 15.12 1.22 -10.73
C GLU A 79 15.31 1.89 -12.10
N GLU A 80 16.45 2.53 -12.33
CA GLU A 80 16.75 3.27 -13.57
C GLU A 80 16.89 2.34 -14.79
N ALA A 81 17.24 1.07 -14.59
CA ALA A 81 17.34 0.09 -15.65
C ALA A 81 15.98 -0.37 -16.20
N ILE A 82 14.90 -0.28 -15.41
CA ILE A 82 13.57 -0.71 -15.88
C ILE A 82 13.21 0.03 -17.16
N THR A 83 12.90 -0.74 -18.20
CA THR A 83 12.65 -0.21 -19.54
C THR A 83 11.27 -0.64 -20.04
N LEU A 84 10.44 0.31 -20.43
CA LEU A 84 9.13 0.05 -21.04
C LEU A 84 9.29 0.05 -22.57
N LEU A 85 9.25 -1.12 -23.20
CA LEU A 85 9.48 -1.29 -24.64
C LEU A 85 8.23 -1.04 -25.48
N LYS A 86 7.04 -1.22 -24.89
CA LYS A 86 5.73 -1.03 -25.53
C LYS A 86 4.72 -0.59 -24.48
N ASN A 87 3.85 0.38 -24.82
CA ASN A 87 2.75 0.83 -23.97
C ASN A 87 1.57 1.27 -24.83
N GLU A 88 0.83 0.33 -25.38
CA GLU A 88 -0.29 0.59 -26.27
C GLU A 88 -1.50 1.09 -25.48
N GLY A 89 -1.99 2.28 -25.83
CA GLY A 89 -3.11 2.92 -25.17
C GLY A 89 -2.79 3.43 -23.76
N ASP A 90 -1.53 3.68 -23.45
CA ASP A 90 -1.05 4.18 -22.15
C ASP A 90 -1.60 3.36 -20.96
N ILE A 91 -1.57 2.03 -21.13
CA ILE A 91 -2.08 1.12 -20.09
C ILE A 91 -1.23 1.14 -18.83
N ILE A 92 0.09 1.36 -18.96
CA ILE A 92 1.02 1.56 -17.84
C ILE A 92 1.26 3.06 -17.65
N PRO A 93 1.11 3.55 -16.39
CA PRO A 93 0.67 2.86 -15.15
C PRO A 93 -0.77 2.39 -15.21
N LEU A 94 -1.07 1.21 -14.63
CA LEU A 94 -2.43 0.66 -14.60
C LEU A 94 -3.38 1.63 -13.89
N LYS A 95 -4.51 1.88 -14.54
CA LYS A 95 -5.56 2.82 -14.09
C LYS A 95 -6.89 2.10 -13.87
N GLN A 96 -7.83 2.75 -13.18
CA GLN A 96 -9.19 2.25 -12.95
C GLN A 96 -9.20 0.85 -12.30
N LEU A 97 -8.39 0.69 -11.26
CA LEU A 97 -8.22 -0.58 -10.55
C LEU A 97 -9.56 -1.12 -10.01
N ASP A 98 -10.49 -0.22 -9.65
CA ASP A 98 -11.86 -0.53 -9.23
C ASP A 98 -12.70 -1.29 -10.29
N LYS A 99 -12.28 -1.27 -11.54
CA LYS A 99 -13.04 -1.85 -12.67
C LYS A 99 -12.38 -3.07 -13.30
N LYS A 100 -11.16 -3.42 -12.88
CA LYS A 100 -10.37 -4.46 -13.51
C LYS A 100 -10.03 -5.59 -12.56
N LYS A 101 -10.24 -6.82 -12.99
CA LYS A 101 -9.73 -8.01 -12.31
C LYS A 101 -8.35 -8.32 -12.85
N ILE A 102 -7.36 -8.30 -11.97
CA ILE A 102 -5.95 -8.46 -12.33
C ILE A 102 -5.44 -9.84 -11.92
N ALA A 103 -4.69 -10.49 -12.79
CA ALA A 103 -3.94 -11.70 -12.48
C ALA A 103 -2.46 -11.53 -12.82
N ALA A 104 -1.60 -12.17 -12.03
CA ALA A 104 -0.17 -12.30 -12.30
C ALA A 104 0.19 -13.76 -12.60
N LEU A 105 0.81 -13.99 -13.75
CA LEU A 105 1.35 -15.29 -14.15
C LEU A 105 2.87 -15.25 -14.12
N SER A 106 3.51 -16.12 -13.34
CA SER A 106 4.95 -16.34 -13.37
C SER A 106 5.29 -17.54 -14.23
N ILE A 107 6.11 -17.36 -15.27
CA ILE A 107 6.62 -18.43 -16.13
C ILE A 107 8.06 -18.75 -15.72
N GLY A 108 8.28 -19.95 -15.17
CA GLY A 108 9.60 -20.45 -14.77
C GLY A 108 10.02 -20.10 -13.34
N ASP A 109 9.13 -19.49 -12.57
CA ASP A 109 9.29 -19.24 -11.14
C ASP A 109 8.00 -19.63 -10.39
N GLY A 110 8.08 -19.74 -9.04
CA GLY A 110 6.95 -20.14 -8.19
C GLY A 110 5.91 -19.05 -8.00
N VAL A 111 4.78 -19.42 -7.41
CA VAL A 111 3.78 -18.49 -6.90
C VAL A 111 4.34 -17.79 -5.67
N GLY A 112 4.07 -16.48 -5.52
CA GLY A 112 4.53 -15.69 -4.38
C GLY A 112 5.99 -15.26 -4.46
N ASN A 113 6.56 -15.19 -5.67
CA ASN A 113 7.86 -14.56 -5.89
C ASN A 113 7.80 -13.04 -5.62
N GLU A 114 8.96 -12.37 -5.60
CA GLU A 114 9.05 -10.94 -5.25
C GLU A 114 8.25 -10.04 -6.21
N PHE A 115 8.15 -10.41 -7.48
CA PHE A 115 7.32 -9.69 -8.45
C PHE A 115 5.84 -9.72 -8.05
N GLN A 116 5.31 -10.93 -7.79
CA GLN A 116 3.89 -11.11 -7.42
C GLN A 116 3.57 -10.50 -6.06
N LYS A 117 4.46 -10.62 -5.07
CA LYS A 117 4.32 -9.96 -3.78
C LYS A 117 4.21 -8.44 -3.94
N MET A 118 5.11 -7.84 -4.73
CA MET A 118 5.11 -6.39 -4.94
C MET A 118 3.88 -5.92 -5.74
N LEU A 119 3.41 -6.68 -6.75
CA LEU A 119 2.13 -6.38 -7.41
C LEU A 119 0.97 -6.36 -6.41
N GLY A 120 0.95 -7.32 -5.47
CA GLY A 120 -0.06 -7.42 -4.41
C GLY A 120 -0.06 -6.26 -3.41
N ARG A 121 1.03 -5.47 -3.35
CA ARG A 121 1.08 -4.25 -2.52
C ARG A 121 0.28 -3.10 -3.12
N TYR A 122 -0.06 -3.16 -4.41
CA TYR A 122 -0.79 -2.10 -5.11
C TYR A 122 -2.26 -2.42 -5.33
N ASP A 123 -2.60 -3.70 -5.49
CA ASP A 123 -3.98 -4.13 -5.72
C ASP A 123 -4.17 -5.62 -5.41
N SER A 124 -5.43 -6.06 -5.34
CA SER A 124 -5.77 -7.48 -5.23
C SER A 124 -5.45 -8.22 -6.52
N VAL A 125 -4.30 -8.89 -6.55
CA VAL A 125 -3.77 -9.60 -7.72
C VAL A 125 -3.80 -11.10 -7.50
N ALA A 126 -4.53 -11.84 -8.34
CA ALA A 126 -4.56 -13.29 -8.28
C ALA A 126 -3.30 -13.90 -8.90
N CYS A 127 -2.55 -14.69 -8.13
CA CYS A 127 -1.25 -15.21 -8.51
C CYS A 127 -1.32 -16.64 -9.07
N PHE A 128 -0.64 -16.87 -10.20
CA PHE A 128 -0.51 -18.14 -10.87
C PHE A 128 0.96 -18.38 -11.28
N SER A 129 1.34 -19.64 -11.47
CA SER A 129 2.66 -19.97 -12.02
C SER A 129 2.61 -21.15 -12.98
N ILE A 130 3.57 -21.17 -13.90
CA ILE A 130 3.90 -22.31 -14.76
C ILE A 130 5.34 -22.68 -14.46
N SER A 131 5.55 -23.84 -13.83
CA SER A 131 6.88 -24.36 -13.52
C SER A 131 7.57 -24.91 -14.77
N ARG A 132 8.90 -25.10 -14.68
CA ARG A 132 9.69 -25.71 -15.78
C ARG A 132 9.26 -27.14 -16.14
N ASN A 133 8.66 -27.84 -15.18
CA ASN A 133 8.24 -29.24 -15.31
C ASN A 133 6.71 -29.37 -15.45
N ALA A 134 5.99 -28.27 -15.73
CA ALA A 134 4.54 -28.30 -15.88
C ALA A 134 4.15 -29.12 -17.12
N THR A 135 3.19 -30.04 -16.94
CA THR A 135 2.60 -30.79 -18.05
C THR A 135 1.74 -29.90 -18.93
N ALA A 136 1.50 -30.31 -20.18
CA ALA A 136 0.61 -29.56 -21.09
C ALA A 136 -0.79 -29.35 -20.50
N ALA A 137 -1.33 -30.32 -19.75
CA ALA A 137 -2.63 -30.22 -19.08
C ALA A 137 -2.62 -29.18 -17.96
N GLN A 138 -1.55 -29.12 -17.16
CA GLN A 138 -1.37 -28.10 -16.12
C GLN A 138 -1.28 -26.70 -16.74
N VAL A 139 -0.48 -26.54 -17.78
CA VAL A 139 -0.34 -25.29 -18.53
C VAL A 139 -1.71 -24.81 -19.04
N GLN A 140 -2.46 -25.69 -19.71
CA GLN A 140 -3.79 -25.38 -20.23
C GLN A 140 -4.78 -25.01 -19.12
N SER A 141 -4.73 -25.71 -17.98
CA SER A 141 -5.56 -25.40 -16.82
C SER A 141 -5.32 -23.99 -16.26
N VAL A 142 -4.05 -23.56 -16.21
CA VAL A 142 -3.68 -22.20 -15.77
C VAL A 142 -4.26 -21.16 -16.75
N TYR A 143 -4.07 -21.32 -18.05
CA TYR A 143 -4.60 -20.38 -19.04
C TYR A 143 -6.13 -20.27 -19.00
N LYS A 144 -6.83 -21.39 -18.82
CA LYS A 144 -8.30 -21.37 -18.64
C LYS A 144 -8.73 -20.56 -17.41
N LYS A 145 -7.98 -20.65 -16.31
CA LYS A 145 -8.25 -19.83 -15.12
C LYS A 145 -8.01 -18.35 -15.35
N LEU A 146 -7.06 -17.98 -16.21
CA LEU A 146 -6.75 -16.59 -16.54
C LEU A 146 -7.81 -15.90 -17.39
N GLU A 147 -8.66 -16.64 -18.12
CA GLU A 147 -9.70 -16.07 -19.00
C GLU A 147 -10.72 -15.18 -18.27
N LYS A 148 -10.90 -15.36 -16.95
CA LYS A 148 -11.84 -14.58 -16.14
C LYS A 148 -11.31 -13.22 -15.70
N TYR A 149 -10.02 -12.91 -15.97
CA TYR A 149 -9.38 -11.64 -15.61
C TYR A 149 -9.36 -10.69 -16.81
N ASP A 150 -9.34 -9.39 -16.53
CA ASP A 150 -9.32 -8.35 -17.57
C ASP A 150 -7.89 -8.03 -17.98
N VAL A 151 -6.99 -7.94 -16.97
CA VAL A 151 -5.56 -7.72 -17.13
C VAL A 151 -4.79 -8.94 -16.67
N VAL A 152 -3.85 -9.40 -17.50
CA VAL A 152 -2.90 -10.46 -17.12
C VAL A 152 -1.47 -9.92 -17.20
N ILE A 153 -0.78 -9.92 -16.07
CA ILE A 153 0.62 -9.51 -15.95
C ILE A 153 1.47 -10.78 -15.99
N CYS A 154 2.27 -10.95 -17.02
CA CYS A 154 3.06 -12.15 -17.25
C CYS A 154 4.55 -11.89 -16.97
N GLY A 155 5.07 -12.37 -15.84
CA GLY A 155 6.49 -12.39 -15.51
C GLY A 155 7.20 -13.59 -16.14
N VAL A 156 8.19 -13.34 -17.01
CA VAL A 156 8.99 -14.38 -17.66
C VAL A 156 10.36 -14.47 -16.99
N HIS A 157 10.58 -15.53 -16.20
CA HIS A 157 11.80 -15.73 -15.38
C HIS A 157 12.76 -16.77 -16.00
N THR A 158 12.40 -17.36 -17.13
CA THR A 158 13.23 -18.37 -17.78
C THR A 158 13.06 -18.35 -19.28
N VAL A 159 14.11 -18.74 -19.98
CA VAL A 159 14.11 -18.92 -21.43
C VAL A 159 13.79 -20.36 -21.86
N ARG A 160 13.69 -21.25 -20.88
CA ARG A 160 13.51 -22.70 -21.14
C ARG A 160 12.06 -23.11 -21.38
N ILE A 161 11.11 -22.22 -21.11
CA ILE A 161 9.68 -22.43 -21.37
C ILE A 161 9.32 -21.58 -22.59
N PRO A 162 9.03 -22.19 -23.75
CA PRO A 162 8.64 -21.44 -24.94
C PRO A 162 7.23 -20.88 -24.82
N GLU A 163 6.95 -19.90 -25.68
CA GLU A 163 5.59 -19.34 -25.81
C GLU A 163 4.60 -20.44 -26.22
N SER A 164 3.47 -20.51 -25.54
CA SER A 164 2.39 -21.44 -25.89
C SER A 164 1.36 -20.79 -26.83
N PRO A 165 0.65 -21.56 -27.68
CA PRO A 165 -0.47 -21.03 -28.45
C PRO A 165 -1.55 -20.37 -27.58
N ALA A 166 -1.85 -20.92 -26.39
CA ALA A 166 -2.82 -20.38 -25.45
C ALA A 166 -2.42 -18.98 -24.94
N LEU A 167 -1.13 -18.71 -24.79
CA LEU A 167 -0.64 -17.38 -24.40
C LEU A 167 -0.88 -16.34 -25.51
N ARG A 168 -0.74 -16.74 -26.78
CA ARG A 168 -1.06 -15.88 -27.94
C ARG A 168 -2.55 -15.56 -28.02
N GLU A 169 -3.40 -16.53 -27.74
CA GLU A 169 -4.85 -16.33 -27.68
C GLU A 169 -5.23 -15.41 -26.52
N LEU A 170 -4.62 -15.60 -25.36
CA LEU A 170 -4.83 -14.73 -24.20
C LEU A 170 -4.43 -13.28 -24.52
N ALA A 171 -3.27 -13.07 -25.16
CA ALA A 171 -2.79 -11.76 -25.58
C ALA A 171 -3.72 -11.08 -26.61
N ALA A 172 -4.46 -11.85 -27.40
CA ALA A 172 -5.43 -11.32 -28.36
C ALA A 172 -6.77 -10.92 -27.72
N LYS A 173 -7.12 -11.53 -26.58
CA LYS A 173 -8.43 -11.37 -25.93
C LYS A 173 -8.40 -10.49 -24.70
N LYS A 174 -7.23 -10.33 -24.07
CA LYS A 174 -7.03 -9.67 -22.77
C LYS A 174 -5.99 -8.57 -22.85
N GLU A 175 -6.01 -7.66 -21.88
CA GLU A 175 -4.91 -6.72 -21.68
C GLU A 175 -3.71 -7.47 -21.10
N LEU A 176 -2.82 -7.97 -21.97
CA LEU A 176 -1.60 -8.66 -21.54
C LEU A 176 -0.45 -7.66 -21.36
N VAL A 177 0.18 -7.72 -20.20
CA VAL A 177 1.40 -6.96 -19.84
C VAL A 177 2.52 -7.96 -19.60
N TYR A 178 3.64 -7.83 -20.30
CA TYR A 178 4.84 -8.62 -20.05
C TYR A 178 5.81 -7.90 -19.11
N ALA A 179 6.48 -8.67 -18.25
CA ALA A 179 7.70 -8.29 -17.54
C ALA A 179 8.76 -9.38 -17.76
N PHE A 180 9.87 -9.04 -18.42
CA PHE A 180 10.94 -9.98 -18.72
C PHE A 180 12.09 -9.84 -17.72
N PHE A 181 12.36 -10.90 -16.98
CA PHE A 181 13.46 -11.07 -16.02
C PHE A 181 14.61 -11.89 -16.60
N THR A 182 14.90 -11.67 -17.86
CA THR A 182 15.89 -12.38 -18.66
C THR A 182 16.66 -11.41 -19.55
N LEU A 183 17.76 -11.85 -20.12
CA LEU A 183 18.46 -11.05 -21.13
C LEU A 183 17.52 -10.65 -22.29
N PRO A 184 17.65 -9.43 -22.84
CA PRO A 184 16.71 -8.89 -23.84
C PRO A 184 16.49 -9.80 -25.06
N TYR A 185 17.53 -10.47 -25.53
CA TYR A 185 17.46 -11.34 -26.73
C TYR A 185 16.42 -12.47 -26.62
N PHE A 186 16.10 -12.90 -25.40
CA PHE A 186 15.15 -13.98 -25.14
C PHE A 186 13.68 -13.58 -25.36
N CYS A 187 13.36 -12.28 -25.41
CA CYS A 187 12.03 -11.81 -25.80
C CYS A 187 11.60 -12.33 -27.16
N LYS A 188 12.56 -12.60 -28.05
CA LYS A 188 12.29 -13.13 -29.42
C LYS A 188 11.48 -14.42 -29.39
N ALA A 189 11.67 -15.26 -28.36
CA ALA A 189 10.90 -16.50 -28.19
C ALA A 189 9.41 -16.28 -27.95
N TYR A 190 9.01 -15.07 -27.51
CA TYR A 190 7.65 -14.67 -27.23
C TYR A 190 7.10 -13.66 -28.25
N LYS A 191 7.78 -13.47 -29.39
CA LYS A 191 7.42 -12.47 -30.40
C LYS A 191 5.94 -12.49 -30.81
N PRO A 192 5.31 -13.66 -31.08
CA PRO A 192 3.93 -13.70 -31.57
C PRO A 192 2.92 -13.13 -30.55
N SER A 193 3.12 -13.34 -29.24
CA SER A 193 2.26 -12.76 -28.20
C SER A 193 2.68 -11.35 -27.80
N ILE A 194 3.98 -11.01 -27.85
CA ILE A 194 4.48 -9.63 -27.61
C ILE A 194 3.84 -8.64 -28.60
N LEU A 195 3.70 -9.01 -29.86
CA LEU A 195 3.07 -8.15 -30.87
C LEU A 195 1.61 -7.81 -30.51
N LYS A 196 0.91 -8.71 -29.83
CA LYS A 196 -0.49 -8.54 -29.38
C LYS A 196 -0.60 -7.97 -27.97
N ALA A 197 0.43 -8.06 -27.15
CA ALA A 197 0.44 -7.55 -25.79
C ALA A 197 0.28 -6.03 -25.76
N LYS A 198 -0.38 -5.52 -24.72
CA LYS A 198 -0.59 -4.07 -24.53
C LYS A 198 0.66 -3.37 -24.02
N ALA A 199 1.45 -4.03 -23.18
CA ALA A 199 2.69 -3.44 -22.67
C ALA A 199 3.79 -4.51 -22.51
N VAL A 200 5.05 -4.06 -22.59
CA VAL A 200 6.23 -4.90 -22.43
C VAL A 200 7.27 -4.17 -21.60
N VAL A 201 7.53 -4.68 -20.40
CA VAL A 201 8.56 -4.21 -19.47
C VAL A 201 9.77 -5.13 -19.56
N MET A 202 10.95 -4.55 -19.65
CA MET A 202 12.25 -5.24 -19.60
C MET A 202 12.94 -4.90 -18.28
N ALA A 203 13.19 -5.90 -17.47
CA ALA A 203 13.89 -5.79 -16.19
C ALA A 203 15.30 -6.43 -16.21
N TYR A 204 15.69 -7.03 -17.34
CA TYR A 204 17.00 -7.59 -17.66
C TYR A 204 17.43 -8.81 -16.83
N GLU A 205 17.12 -8.86 -15.54
CA GLU A 205 17.55 -9.94 -14.64
C GLU A 205 16.44 -10.34 -13.65
N GLY A 206 16.59 -11.52 -13.04
CA GLY A 206 15.61 -12.08 -12.10
C GLY A 206 15.93 -11.80 -10.64
N THR A 207 16.71 -10.78 -10.32
CA THR A 207 17.01 -10.39 -8.93
C THR A 207 15.76 -9.90 -8.20
N PRO A 208 15.70 -9.99 -6.85
CA PRO A 208 14.60 -9.45 -6.08
C PRO A 208 14.33 -7.97 -6.37
N LEU A 209 15.38 -7.15 -6.53
CA LEU A 209 15.26 -5.73 -6.85
C LEU A 209 14.62 -5.50 -8.21
N ALA A 210 15.11 -6.15 -9.25
CA ALA A 210 14.54 -6.04 -10.60
C ALA A 210 13.05 -6.44 -10.62
N GLN A 211 12.68 -7.50 -9.89
CA GLN A 211 11.29 -7.94 -9.75
C GLN A 211 10.42 -6.90 -9.05
N LYS A 212 10.91 -6.33 -7.94
CA LYS A 212 10.21 -5.28 -7.19
C LYS A 212 9.99 -4.03 -8.04
N TYR A 213 11.02 -3.53 -8.73
CA TYR A 213 10.89 -2.30 -9.53
C TYR A 213 10.07 -2.51 -10.80
N ALA A 214 10.12 -3.67 -11.43
CA ALA A 214 9.23 -3.98 -12.57
C ALA A 214 7.74 -3.95 -12.16
N ALA A 215 7.41 -4.48 -10.99
CA ALA A 215 6.05 -4.42 -10.44
C ALA A 215 5.63 -2.97 -10.13
N GLN A 216 6.52 -2.20 -9.53
CA GLN A 216 6.29 -0.79 -9.24
C GLN A 216 6.09 0.06 -10.52
N ALA A 217 6.88 -0.19 -11.56
CA ALA A 217 6.70 0.45 -12.86
C ALA A 217 5.31 0.20 -13.44
N ILE A 218 4.80 -1.04 -13.36
CA ILE A 218 3.47 -1.41 -13.86
C ILE A 218 2.36 -0.65 -13.16
N PHE A 219 2.49 -0.41 -11.87
CA PHE A 219 1.50 0.35 -11.08
C PHE A 219 1.82 1.85 -10.93
N GLY A 220 2.97 2.32 -11.42
CA GLY A 220 3.37 3.73 -11.33
C GLY A 220 3.95 4.13 -9.98
N GLY A 221 4.50 3.18 -9.23
CA GLY A 221 5.28 3.43 -8.02
C GLY A 221 6.64 4.07 -8.30
N ILE A 222 7.16 3.87 -9.53
CA ILE A 222 8.35 4.55 -10.06
C ILE A 222 8.05 5.17 -11.42
N ALA A 223 8.82 6.17 -11.81
CA ALA A 223 8.87 6.67 -13.19
C ALA A 223 9.75 5.74 -14.04
N VAL A 224 9.35 5.45 -15.27
CA VAL A 224 10.17 4.67 -16.19
C VAL A 224 10.85 5.59 -17.18
N LYS A 225 12.20 5.54 -17.23
CA LYS A 225 13.04 6.37 -18.13
C LYS A 225 14.08 5.55 -18.89
N GLY A 226 14.13 4.24 -18.63
CA GLY A 226 15.09 3.32 -19.23
C GLY A 226 14.96 3.24 -20.75
N LYS A 227 16.09 3.02 -21.40
CA LYS A 227 16.18 2.77 -22.84
C LYS A 227 16.89 1.46 -23.08
N LEU A 228 16.39 0.68 -24.04
CA LEU A 228 16.97 -0.61 -24.41
C LEU A 228 18.43 -0.42 -24.85
N SER A 229 19.36 -1.11 -24.19
CA SER A 229 20.79 -0.98 -24.44
C SER A 229 21.27 -1.72 -25.70
N VAL A 230 20.50 -2.70 -26.18
CA VAL A 230 20.83 -3.57 -27.32
C VAL A 230 19.64 -3.70 -28.27
N SER A 231 19.88 -4.00 -29.53
CA SER A 231 18.78 -4.33 -30.47
C SER A 231 18.33 -5.76 -30.32
N ILE A 232 17.01 -5.98 -30.30
CA ILE A 232 16.38 -7.30 -30.36
C ILE A 232 15.89 -7.48 -31.80
N PRO A 233 16.59 -8.27 -32.64
CA PRO A 233 16.27 -8.40 -34.07
C PRO A 233 14.79 -8.69 -34.29
N THR A 234 14.15 -7.97 -35.19
CA THR A 234 12.76 -8.11 -35.60
C THR A 234 11.70 -7.68 -34.53
N LEU A 235 12.10 -7.13 -33.38
CA LEU A 235 11.22 -6.63 -32.36
C LEU A 235 11.50 -5.16 -31.98
N TYR A 236 12.69 -4.88 -31.46
CA TYR A 236 13.03 -3.56 -30.93
C TYR A 236 14.46 -3.18 -31.28
N THR A 237 14.71 -1.90 -31.54
CA THR A 237 16.05 -1.34 -31.76
C THR A 237 16.65 -0.83 -30.46
N ALA A 238 17.96 -0.78 -30.35
CA ALA A 238 18.64 -0.09 -29.27
C ALA A 238 18.14 1.38 -29.17
N GLY A 239 17.99 1.87 -27.95
CA GLY A 239 17.39 3.19 -27.68
C GLY A 239 15.87 3.20 -27.54
N THR A 240 15.16 2.10 -27.86
CA THR A 240 13.71 1.98 -27.62
C THR A 240 13.39 2.13 -26.14
N GLY A 241 12.42 2.99 -25.80
CA GLY A 241 11.91 3.20 -24.44
C GLY A 241 10.72 4.15 -24.46
N VAL A 242 9.66 3.79 -23.73
CA VAL A 242 8.50 4.63 -23.48
C VAL A 242 8.61 5.14 -22.05
N PHE A 243 8.47 6.45 -21.86
CA PHE A 243 8.60 7.08 -20.55
C PHE A 243 7.25 7.16 -19.86
N THR A 244 7.26 6.97 -18.54
CA THR A 244 6.08 7.16 -17.70
C THR A 244 6.43 7.96 -16.45
N GLU A 245 5.44 8.68 -15.95
CA GLU A 245 5.57 9.42 -14.69
C GLU A 245 5.19 8.54 -13.49
N LYS A 246 5.77 8.84 -12.34
CA LYS A 246 5.36 8.28 -11.05
C LYS A 246 3.97 8.80 -10.69
N THR A 247 3.05 7.90 -10.38
CA THR A 247 1.65 8.23 -10.07
C THR A 247 1.18 7.72 -8.72
N ARG A 248 1.96 6.86 -8.06
CA ARG A 248 1.69 6.27 -6.75
C ARG A 248 2.95 6.29 -5.88
N LEU A 249 2.77 6.03 -4.58
CA LEU A 249 3.90 5.81 -3.68
C LEU A 249 4.71 4.58 -4.14
N GLY A 250 6.02 4.71 -4.14
CA GLY A 250 6.95 3.61 -4.43
C GLY A 250 7.56 3.07 -3.14
N TYR A 251 7.99 1.82 -3.17
CA TYR A 251 8.74 1.17 -2.07
C TYR A 251 10.24 1.31 -2.34
N HIS A 252 10.94 2.01 -1.47
CA HIS A 252 12.33 2.41 -1.66
C HIS A 252 13.18 2.14 -0.42
N GLU A 253 14.49 2.18 -0.59
CA GLU A 253 15.41 2.10 0.53
C GLU A 253 15.47 3.46 1.27
N PRO A 254 15.62 3.46 2.61
CA PRO A 254 15.60 4.69 3.40
C PRO A 254 16.62 5.75 2.95
N GLU A 255 17.79 5.32 2.51
CA GLU A 255 18.88 6.18 2.07
C GLU A 255 18.51 7.06 0.85
N GLU A 256 17.58 6.63 0.03
CA GLU A 256 17.12 7.40 -1.14
C GLU A 256 16.42 8.72 -0.77
N VAL A 257 15.94 8.82 0.48
CA VAL A 257 15.32 10.02 1.05
C VAL A 257 16.11 10.60 2.20
N GLU A 258 17.42 10.31 2.27
CA GLU A 258 18.31 10.77 3.35
C GLU A 258 17.83 10.34 4.74
N ALA A 259 17.16 9.19 4.85
CA ALA A 259 16.79 8.59 6.11
C ALA A 259 17.80 7.50 6.49
N SER A 260 18.10 7.36 7.80
CA SER A 260 19.00 6.32 8.30
C SER A 260 18.19 5.05 8.62
N PRO A 261 18.58 3.89 8.05
CA PRO A 261 18.00 2.60 8.44
C PRO A 261 18.08 2.32 9.93
N GLU A 262 19.22 2.65 10.55
CA GLU A 262 19.47 2.41 11.99
C GLU A 262 18.49 3.24 12.86
N ARG A 263 18.14 4.46 12.42
CA ARG A 263 17.14 5.27 13.11
C ARG A 263 15.72 4.72 12.92
N LEU A 264 15.42 4.14 11.77
CA LEU A 264 14.14 3.48 11.53
C LEU A 264 14.03 2.18 12.34
N ASP A 265 15.12 1.47 12.56
CA ASP A 265 15.12 0.25 13.39
C ASP A 265 14.80 0.53 14.86
N VAL A 266 15.05 1.74 15.37
CA VAL A 266 14.62 2.17 16.71
C VAL A 266 13.09 2.09 16.87
N ILE A 267 12.32 2.20 15.78
CA ILE A 267 10.86 2.05 15.81
C ILE A 267 10.47 0.68 16.37
N ALA A 268 11.14 -0.38 15.96
CA ALA A 268 10.86 -1.73 16.45
C ALA A 268 11.03 -1.83 17.97
N SER A 269 12.11 -1.28 18.52
CA SER A 269 12.36 -1.28 19.97
C SER A 269 11.30 -0.50 20.76
N ILE A 270 10.84 0.65 20.23
CA ILE A 270 9.76 1.44 20.84
C ILE A 270 8.44 0.66 20.83
N VAL A 271 8.14 -0.02 19.73
CA VAL A 271 6.93 -0.83 19.61
C VAL A 271 6.98 -2.02 20.57
N GLU A 272 8.11 -2.72 20.65
CA GLU A 272 8.31 -3.87 21.55
C GLU A 272 8.12 -3.46 23.02
N ASP A 273 8.69 -2.34 23.45
CA ASP A 273 8.46 -1.78 24.79
C ASP A 273 6.97 -1.50 25.05
N GLY A 274 6.26 -0.91 24.08
CA GLY A 274 4.81 -0.69 24.17
C GLY A 274 3.99 -1.98 24.28
N LEU A 275 4.38 -3.04 23.56
CA LEU A 275 3.75 -4.37 23.64
C LEU A 275 4.01 -5.05 25.00
N GLU A 276 5.23 -4.96 25.53
CA GLU A 276 5.61 -5.49 26.83
C GLU A 276 4.85 -4.79 27.97
N GLN A 277 4.74 -3.47 27.90
CA GLN A 277 3.97 -2.68 28.85
C GLN A 277 2.45 -2.84 28.70
N LYS A 278 1.99 -3.60 27.70
CA LYS A 278 0.56 -3.75 27.36
C LYS A 278 -0.13 -2.42 27.09
N ALA A 279 0.57 -1.47 26.47
CA ALA A 279 -0.02 -0.21 26.04
C ALA A 279 -0.99 -0.44 24.85
N PHE A 280 -0.65 -1.40 23.99
CA PHE A 280 -1.49 -1.89 22.88
C PHE A 280 -1.12 -3.35 22.56
N PRO A 281 -2.03 -4.16 21.99
CA PRO A 281 -1.77 -5.57 21.69
C PRO A 281 -0.98 -5.79 20.39
N GLY A 282 -1.04 -4.85 19.47
CA GLY A 282 -0.36 -4.87 18.18
C GLY A 282 -0.55 -3.57 17.42
N CYS A 283 0.26 -3.36 16.39
CA CYS A 283 0.17 -2.19 15.53
C CYS A 283 0.82 -2.43 14.17
N GLN A 284 0.56 -1.55 13.23
CA GLN A 284 1.30 -1.40 11.98
C GLN A 284 1.93 0.00 11.96
N VAL A 285 3.21 0.07 11.57
CA VAL A 285 3.93 1.34 11.43
C VAL A 285 4.31 1.53 9.97
N PHE A 286 3.87 2.63 9.42
CA PHE A 286 4.10 3.02 8.03
C PHE A 286 4.78 4.39 7.99
N VAL A 287 5.91 4.50 7.28
CA VAL A 287 6.61 5.76 7.06
C VAL A 287 6.84 5.97 5.57
N ALA A 288 6.40 7.13 5.08
CA ALA A 288 6.69 7.57 3.73
C ALA A 288 7.29 8.98 3.76
N LYS A 289 8.30 9.23 2.92
CA LYS A 289 8.95 10.53 2.72
C LYS A 289 9.15 10.76 1.23
N ASP A 290 8.87 11.96 0.74
CA ASP A 290 9.05 12.38 -0.66
C ASP A 290 8.38 11.43 -1.68
N GLY A 291 7.23 10.87 -1.29
CA GLY A 291 6.48 9.92 -2.12
C GLY A 291 7.06 8.50 -2.15
N MET A 292 8.00 8.18 -1.25
CA MET A 292 8.66 6.87 -1.13
C MET A 292 8.31 6.23 0.21
N ILE A 293 7.86 4.98 0.17
CA ILE A 293 7.62 4.16 1.37
C ILE A 293 8.96 3.57 1.79
N ILE A 294 9.41 3.94 2.98
CA ILE A 294 10.73 3.53 3.51
C ILE A 294 10.62 2.65 4.74
N TYR A 295 9.43 2.49 5.30
CA TYR A 295 9.16 1.59 6.41
C TYR A 295 7.70 1.16 6.38
N ASP A 296 7.44 -0.13 6.47
CA ASP A 296 6.09 -0.69 6.56
C ASP A 296 6.19 -2.06 7.24
N LYS A 297 5.98 -2.08 8.56
CA LYS A 297 6.08 -3.27 9.39
C LYS A 297 4.88 -3.42 10.31
N SER A 298 4.48 -4.67 10.52
CA SER A 298 3.40 -5.07 11.42
C SER A 298 3.99 -5.76 12.66
N PHE A 299 3.37 -5.53 13.83
CA PHE A 299 3.84 -6.02 15.12
C PHE A 299 2.69 -6.54 15.98
N GLY A 300 2.95 -7.57 16.79
CA GLY A 300 2.03 -8.08 17.79
C GLY A 300 0.79 -8.74 17.22
N TYR A 301 -0.33 -8.58 17.91
CA TYR A 301 -1.57 -9.32 17.68
C TYR A 301 -2.79 -8.40 17.69
N PHE A 302 -3.94 -8.91 17.23
CA PHE A 302 -5.20 -8.19 17.21
C PHE A 302 -5.72 -7.85 18.62
N ASP A 303 -5.43 -8.72 19.57
CA ASP A 303 -5.79 -8.58 20.98
C ASP A 303 -4.77 -9.31 21.88
N TYR A 304 -4.97 -9.22 23.20
CA TYR A 304 -4.09 -9.84 24.18
C TYR A 304 -4.24 -11.38 24.27
N ASP A 305 -5.26 -11.95 23.63
CA ASP A 305 -5.39 -13.42 23.50
C ASP A 305 -4.37 -14.03 22.54
N LYS A 306 -3.73 -13.22 21.71
CA LYS A 306 -2.65 -13.59 20.77
C LYS A 306 -3.04 -14.68 19.76
N LYS A 307 -4.34 -14.73 19.37
CA LYS A 307 -4.84 -15.73 18.42
C LYS A 307 -4.59 -15.34 16.97
N GLN A 308 -4.55 -14.06 16.67
CA GLN A 308 -4.38 -13.54 15.32
C GLN A 308 -3.29 -12.46 15.34
N ALA A 309 -2.21 -12.68 14.58
CA ALA A 309 -1.15 -11.70 14.40
C ALA A 309 -1.62 -10.53 13.52
N VAL A 310 -1.08 -9.34 13.79
CA VAL A 310 -1.22 -8.20 12.89
C VAL A 310 -0.36 -8.44 11.66
N ASP A 311 -0.91 -8.17 10.50
CA ASP A 311 -0.24 -8.24 9.21
C ASP A 311 -0.51 -6.97 8.37
N GLU A 312 0.01 -6.95 7.17
CA GLU A 312 -0.14 -5.83 6.23
C GLU A 312 -1.57 -5.64 5.70
N ASN A 313 -2.45 -6.64 5.85
CA ASN A 313 -3.85 -6.61 5.46
C ASN A 313 -4.79 -6.27 6.62
N SER A 314 -4.24 -6.05 7.78
CA SER A 314 -5.01 -5.71 8.98
C SER A 314 -5.64 -4.32 8.85
N VAL A 315 -6.93 -4.22 9.17
CA VAL A 315 -7.71 -2.99 9.01
C VAL A 315 -8.03 -2.40 10.38
N TYR A 316 -7.79 -1.10 10.53
CA TYR A 316 -7.92 -0.37 11.79
C TYR A 316 -9.03 0.66 11.78
N ASP A 317 -9.66 0.88 12.92
CA ASP A 317 -10.44 2.10 13.16
C ASP A 317 -9.49 3.31 13.20
N LEU A 318 -9.69 4.25 12.30
CA LEU A 318 -8.86 5.44 12.18
C LEU A 318 -9.22 6.53 13.21
N ALA A 319 -10.23 6.29 14.03
CA ALA A 319 -10.72 7.25 15.03
C ALA A 319 -10.82 8.67 14.43
N SER A 320 -10.22 9.69 15.06
CA SER A 320 -10.29 11.06 14.57
C SER A 320 -9.59 11.34 13.24
N SER A 321 -8.70 10.46 12.76
CA SER A 321 -8.13 10.58 11.42
C SER A 321 -9.21 10.44 10.34
N SER A 322 -10.36 9.81 10.64
CA SER A 322 -11.54 9.76 9.77
C SER A 322 -12.10 11.14 9.42
N LYS A 323 -11.83 12.17 10.24
CA LYS A 323 -12.21 13.56 9.92
C LYS A 323 -11.48 14.06 8.68
N ALA A 324 -10.18 13.78 8.58
CA ALA A 324 -9.35 14.17 7.43
C ALA A 324 -9.52 13.20 6.26
N ALA A 325 -9.38 11.88 6.51
CA ALA A 325 -9.43 10.86 5.47
C ALA A 325 -10.84 10.60 4.90
N GLY A 326 -11.88 11.11 5.53
CA GLY A 326 -13.27 10.90 5.12
C GLY A 326 -14.05 12.21 5.02
N THR A 327 -14.50 12.75 6.15
CA THR A 327 -15.43 13.89 6.15
C THR A 327 -14.87 15.10 5.37
N LEU A 328 -13.58 15.43 5.53
CA LEU A 328 -12.96 16.53 4.82
C LEU A 328 -12.96 16.31 3.29
N LEU A 329 -12.66 15.10 2.82
CA LEU A 329 -12.71 14.77 1.38
C LEU A 329 -14.12 15.01 0.80
N ALA A 330 -15.15 14.60 1.54
CA ALA A 330 -16.53 14.82 1.11
C ALA A 330 -16.91 16.31 1.12
N VAL A 331 -16.43 17.08 2.11
CA VAL A 331 -16.60 18.53 2.17
C VAL A 331 -15.90 19.21 0.98
N MET A 332 -14.66 18.83 0.67
CA MET A 332 -13.91 19.34 -0.48
C MET A 332 -14.67 19.08 -1.79
N LYS A 333 -15.17 17.85 -1.98
CA LYS A 333 -15.94 17.51 -3.18
C LYS A 333 -17.24 18.32 -3.29
N ALA A 334 -17.98 18.48 -2.19
CA ALA A 334 -19.19 19.29 -2.18
C ALA A 334 -18.89 20.78 -2.45
N TYR A 335 -17.74 21.28 -2.01
CA TYR A 335 -17.26 22.63 -2.30
C TYR A 335 -16.91 22.80 -3.79
N ASP A 336 -16.16 21.86 -4.38
CA ASP A 336 -15.86 21.87 -5.82
C ASP A 336 -17.13 21.82 -6.67
N ASP A 337 -18.13 21.06 -6.26
CA ASP A 337 -19.45 20.98 -6.89
C ASP A 337 -20.33 22.23 -6.63
N LYS A 338 -19.75 23.27 -6.00
CA LYS A 338 -20.43 24.54 -5.69
C LYS A 338 -21.74 24.37 -4.88
N LYS A 339 -21.79 23.35 -4.02
CA LYS A 339 -22.97 23.10 -3.17
C LYS A 339 -23.07 24.07 -1.98
N PHE A 340 -21.98 24.70 -1.61
CA PHE A 340 -21.88 25.70 -0.55
C PHE A 340 -20.64 26.57 -0.74
N THR A 341 -20.56 27.64 0.07
CA THR A 341 -19.37 28.48 0.26
C THR A 341 -18.87 28.38 1.69
N LEU A 342 -17.59 28.68 1.94
CA LEU A 342 -17.01 28.65 3.29
C LEU A 342 -17.68 29.61 4.27
N ASN A 343 -18.36 30.66 3.78
CA ASN A 343 -19.06 31.65 4.58
C ASN A 343 -20.54 31.31 4.84
N ASN A 344 -21.07 30.26 4.20
CA ASN A 344 -22.42 29.79 4.53
C ASN A 344 -22.51 29.41 6.00
N LYS A 345 -23.67 29.68 6.60
CA LYS A 345 -23.97 29.30 7.98
C LYS A 345 -24.37 27.85 8.05
N ILE A 346 -23.91 27.14 9.08
CA ILE A 346 -24.31 25.72 9.26
C ILE A 346 -25.83 25.58 9.45
N SER A 347 -26.49 26.60 10.01
CA SER A 347 -27.94 26.65 10.15
C SER A 347 -28.72 26.75 8.85
N ASP A 348 -28.06 27.10 7.73
CA ASP A 348 -28.69 27.05 6.38
C ASP A 348 -28.93 25.59 5.97
N PHE A 349 -28.10 24.69 6.47
CA PHE A 349 -28.15 23.25 6.17
C PHE A 349 -28.82 22.42 7.27
N ILE A 350 -28.73 22.88 8.54
CA ILE A 350 -29.33 22.24 9.72
C ILE A 350 -30.27 23.25 10.35
N PRO A 351 -31.54 23.33 9.88
CA PRO A 351 -32.49 24.36 10.30
C PRO A 351 -32.77 24.40 11.80
N GLU A 352 -32.63 23.26 12.48
CA GLU A 352 -32.82 23.11 13.93
C GLU A 352 -31.90 24.02 14.76
N LEU A 353 -30.79 24.47 14.16
CA LEU A 353 -29.85 25.40 14.80
C LEU A 353 -30.21 26.87 14.63
N LYS A 354 -31.24 27.22 13.83
CA LYS A 354 -31.64 28.63 13.59
C LYS A 354 -32.04 29.37 14.84
N ASP A 355 -32.71 28.70 15.76
CA ASP A 355 -33.18 29.24 17.01
C ASP A 355 -32.20 28.97 18.17
N SER A 356 -30.90 29.12 17.92
CA SER A 356 -29.85 28.90 18.91
C SER A 356 -28.71 29.90 18.75
N ASP A 357 -27.80 29.93 19.72
CA ASP A 357 -26.55 30.69 19.67
C ASP A 357 -25.58 30.19 18.58
N LYS A 358 -25.86 28.99 17.96
CA LYS A 358 -25.09 28.40 16.88
C LYS A 358 -25.54 28.85 15.47
N LYS A 359 -26.63 29.65 15.37
CA LYS A 359 -27.19 30.09 14.06
C LYS A 359 -26.19 30.76 13.12
N ASN A 360 -25.17 31.41 13.65
CA ASN A 360 -24.19 32.20 12.89
C ASN A 360 -22.82 31.51 12.74
N LEU A 361 -22.69 30.21 13.03
CA LEU A 361 -21.46 29.47 12.81
C LEU A 361 -21.25 29.25 11.31
N ALA A 362 -20.15 29.77 10.77
CA ALA A 362 -19.80 29.56 9.37
C ALA A 362 -19.13 28.18 9.16
N VAL A 363 -19.27 27.60 7.97
CA VAL A 363 -18.64 26.33 7.62
C VAL A 363 -17.12 26.36 7.87
N LYS A 364 -16.45 27.48 7.53
CA LYS A 364 -15.02 27.67 7.83
C LYS A 364 -14.68 27.60 9.32
N ASP A 365 -15.56 28.10 10.21
CA ASP A 365 -15.32 28.06 11.64
C ASP A 365 -15.27 26.62 12.18
N LEU A 366 -16.10 25.73 11.59
CA LEU A 366 -16.08 24.30 11.89
C LEU A 366 -14.82 23.62 11.39
N LEU A 367 -14.42 23.90 10.14
CA LEU A 367 -13.22 23.32 9.52
C LEU A 367 -11.94 23.68 10.27
N TYR A 368 -11.86 24.91 10.77
CA TYR A 368 -10.70 25.40 11.52
C TYR A 368 -10.76 25.13 13.03
N HIS A 369 -11.79 24.44 13.51
CA HIS A 369 -12.03 24.27 14.95
C HIS A 369 -12.07 25.60 15.72
N GLN A 370 -12.65 26.63 15.11
CA GLN A 370 -12.80 27.98 15.67
C GLN A 370 -14.26 28.34 15.99
N SER A 371 -15.14 27.35 15.95
CA SER A 371 -16.58 27.52 16.16
C SER A 371 -16.96 27.87 17.60
N GLY A 372 -16.15 27.54 18.60
CA GLY A 372 -16.49 27.65 20.02
C GLY A 372 -17.38 26.51 20.54
N LEU A 373 -17.68 25.49 19.72
CA LEU A 373 -18.42 24.29 20.16
C LEU A 373 -17.65 23.51 21.22
N THR A 374 -18.39 22.85 22.12
CA THR A 374 -17.79 21.98 23.15
C THR A 374 -16.98 20.83 22.47
N PRO A 375 -15.88 20.35 23.06
CA PRO A 375 -15.05 19.31 22.50
C PRO A 375 -15.81 18.02 22.20
N THR A 376 -16.63 17.55 23.15
CA THR A 376 -17.42 16.32 23.09
C THR A 376 -18.76 16.49 23.78
N ILE A 377 -19.74 15.66 23.41
CA ILE A 377 -21.01 15.47 24.11
C ILE A 377 -21.21 13.96 24.24
N ASN A 378 -21.51 13.50 25.46
CA ASN A 378 -21.73 12.09 25.75
C ASN A 378 -23.18 11.69 25.40
N PHE A 379 -23.49 11.65 24.11
CA PHE A 379 -24.84 11.37 23.61
C PHE A 379 -25.44 10.06 24.13
N TYR A 380 -24.59 9.03 24.37
CA TYR A 380 -25.00 7.72 24.86
C TYR A 380 -25.77 7.80 26.20
N LEU A 381 -25.53 8.82 27.02
CA LEU A 381 -26.25 9.01 28.28
C LEU A 381 -27.74 9.17 28.09
N ASN A 382 -28.19 9.64 26.92
CA ASN A 382 -29.61 9.77 26.58
C ASN A 382 -30.26 8.43 26.22
N ALA A 383 -29.49 7.39 25.97
CA ALA A 383 -29.99 6.05 25.69
C ALA A 383 -30.08 5.16 26.92
N ILE A 384 -29.43 5.56 28.03
CA ILE A 384 -29.43 4.81 29.29
C ILE A 384 -30.72 5.09 30.05
N ASP A 385 -31.39 4.05 30.50
CA ASP A 385 -32.54 4.12 31.39
C ASP A 385 -32.04 4.44 32.82
N LYS A 386 -32.27 5.66 33.30
CA LYS A 386 -31.83 6.12 34.61
C LYS A 386 -32.55 5.44 35.77
N ASP A 387 -33.72 4.88 35.52
CA ASP A 387 -34.51 4.16 36.53
C ASP A 387 -34.05 2.71 36.70
N SER A 388 -33.21 2.22 35.77
CA SER A 388 -32.68 0.85 35.79
C SER A 388 -31.54 0.63 36.81
N TYR A 389 -31.03 1.69 37.44
CA TYR A 389 -29.95 1.60 38.43
C TYR A 389 -30.08 2.67 39.53
N LYS A 390 -29.43 2.44 40.68
CA LYS A 390 -29.45 3.37 41.79
C LYS A 390 -28.12 4.09 41.98
N GLY A 391 -28.15 5.39 42.28
CA GLY A 391 -26.98 6.21 42.55
C GLY A 391 -26.29 6.75 41.28
N SER A 392 -24.98 7.03 41.38
CA SER A 392 -24.21 7.60 40.27
C SER A 392 -23.79 6.53 39.27
N LEU A 393 -23.70 6.87 37.98
CA LEU A 393 -23.11 6.05 36.94
C LEU A 393 -21.58 5.94 37.05
N TYR A 394 -20.95 6.95 37.68
CA TYR A 394 -19.50 7.07 37.81
C TYR A 394 -19.07 7.09 39.27
N SER A 395 -17.86 6.57 39.54
CA SER A 395 -17.20 6.57 40.84
C SER A 395 -15.71 6.81 40.70
N ASN A 396 -15.10 7.51 41.66
CA ASN A 396 -13.64 7.69 41.71
C ASN A 396 -12.90 6.48 42.32
N ALA A 397 -13.62 5.46 42.77
CA ALA A 397 -13.06 4.23 43.32
C ALA A 397 -13.78 2.99 42.78
N LYS A 398 -13.01 1.93 42.58
CA LYS A 398 -13.57 0.61 42.23
C LYS A 398 -14.36 0.07 43.42
N ASN A 399 -15.60 -0.35 43.18
CA ASN A 399 -16.45 -1.02 44.16
C ASN A 399 -17.42 -2.00 43.45
N GLN A 400 -18.27 -2.68 44.21
CA GLN A 400 -19.20 -3.68 43.68
C GLN A 400 -20.15 -3.10 42.62
N ALA A 401 -20.62 -1.86 42.79
CA ALA A 401 -21.51 -1.18 41.85
C ALA A 401 -20.76 -0.59 40.64
N HIS A 402 -19.48 -0.32 40.77
CA HIS A 402 -18.64 0.28 39.71
C HIS A 402 -17.41 -0.61 39.45
N PRO A 403 -17.61 -1.79 38.84
CA PRO A 403 -16.53 -2.77 38.64
C PRO A 403 -15.62 -2.45 37.47
N VAL A 404 -16.08 -1.66 36.50
CA VAL A 404 -15.39 -1.41 35.24
C VAL A 404 -14.54 -0.14 35.33
N ARG A 405 -13.27 -0.23 35.01
CA ARG A 405 -12.38 0.95 34.89
C ARG A 405 -12.68 1.67 33.59
N PHE A 406 -13.02 2.95 33.67
CA PHE A 406 -13.32 3.80 32.51
C PHE A 406 -12.08 4.61 32.07
N ASP A 407 -11.39 5.22 33.03
CA ASP A 407 -10.12 5.91 32.80
C ASP A 407 -9.16 5.73 33.99
N ALA A 408 -8.10 6.54 34.07
CA ALA A 408 -7.09 6.43 35.12
C ALA A 408 -7.66 6.61 36.53
N ARG A 409 -8.80 7.36 36.69
CA ARG A 409 -9.37 7.78 37.98
C ARG A 409 -10.86 7.49 38.11
N THR A 410 -11.50 6.94 37.09
CA THR A 410 -12.95 6.78 37.03
C THR A 410 -13.31 5.31 36.83
N TYR A 411 -14.28 4.85 37.60
CA TYR A 411 -14.92 3.55 37.45
C TYR A 411 -16.39 3.73 37.13
N VAL A 412 -16.98 2.79 36.39
CA VAL A 412 -18.36 2.87 35.91
C VAL A 412 -19.16 1.65 36.24
N ARG A 413 -20.47 1.83 36.34
CA ARG A 413 -21.46 0.75 36.38
C ARG A 413 -21.61 0.13 35.00
N ASN A 414 -21.97 -1.13 34.94
CA ASN A 414 -22.39 -1.82 33.72
C ASN A 414 -23.67 -2.65 33.93
N ASP A 415 -24.39 -2.41 35.04
CA ASP A 415 -25.63 -3.09 35.41
C ASP A 415 -26.91 -2.30 35.02
N PHE A 416 -26.78 -1.21 34.26
CA PHE A 416 -27.90 -0.44 33.73
C PHE A 416 -28.51 -1.11 32.49
N SER A 417 -29.74 -0.72 32.15
CA SER A 417 -30.46 -1.05 30.92
C SER A 417 -30.55 0.15 29.99
N PHE A 418 -30.80 -0.08 28.73
CA PHE A 418 -31.13 0.97 27.77
C PHE A 418 -32.63 1.18 27.69
N LEU A 419 -33.01 2.42 27.32
CA LEU A 419 -34.39 2.72 27.01
C LEU A 419 -34.88 1.88 25.82
N PRO A 420 -35.91 1.04 25.96
CA PRO A 420 -36.34 0.08 24.95
C PRO A 420 -36.90 0.73 23.67
N ASN A 421 -37.27 2.00 23.74
CA ASN A 421 -37.67 2.82 22.59
C ASN A 421 -36.46 3.40 21.83
N LEU A 422 -35.25 3.31 22.37
CA LEU A 422 -34.03 3.84 21.72
C LEU A 422 -33.04 2.76 21.32
N VAL A 423 -32.97 1.63 22.02
CA VAL A 423 -32.04 0.53 21.71
C VAL A 423 -32.79 -0.79 21.60
N SER A 424 -32.48 -1.57 20.57
CA SER A 424 -33.08 -2.87 20.29
C SER A 424 -31.98 -3.92 20.05
N ALA A 425 -32.18 -5.15 20.53
CA ALA A 425 -31.32 -6.28 20.22
C ALA A 425 -31.50 -6.85 18.81
N ARG A 426 -32.52 -6.39 18.07
CA ARG A 426 -32.84 -6.88 16.71
C ARG A 426 -33.10 -5.71 15.78
N LYS A 427 -32.66 -5.85 14.53
CA LYS A 427 -33.01 -4.94 13.46
C LYS A 427 -34.53 -5.03 13.21
N LYS A 428 -35.20 -3.89 13.19
CA LYS A 428 -36.65 -3.76 12.93
C LYS A 428 -36.95 -2.36 12.41
N PRO A 429 -38.17 -2.09 11.88
CA PRO A 429 -38.54 -0.74 11.46
C PRO A 429 -38.25 0.31 12.54
N GLY A 430 -37.57 1.39 12.17
CA GLY A 430 -37.12 2.46 13.09
C GLY A 430 -35.85 2.16 13.87
N PHE A 431 -35.31 0.94 13.82
CA PHE A 431 -34.05 0.53 14.46
C PHE A 431 -33.10 0.00 13.39
N THR A 432 -32.54 0.90 12.59
CA THR A 432 -31.75 0.53 11.39
C THR A 432 -30.24 0.73 11.57
N THR A 433 -29.81 1.55 12.52
CA THR A 433 -28.40 1.85 12.77
C THR A 433 -27.81 0.83 13.74
N GLU A 434 -26.97 -0.08 13.25
CA GLU A 434 -26.22 -1.03 14.08
C GLU A 434 -25.02 -0.33 14.73
N ILE A 435 -24.99 -0.33 16.07
CA ILE A 435 -23.94 0.33 16.88
C ILE A 435 -23.00 -0.68 17.56
N ALA A 436 -23.36 -1.96 17.55
CA ALA A 436 -22.56 -3.11 17.92
C ALA A 436 -23.30 -4.37 17.46
N ARG A 437 -22.68 -5.54 17.49
CA ARG A 437 -23.31 -6.79 17.08
C ARG A 437 -24.60 -7.05 17.85
N ASN A 438 -25.72 -7.20 17.13
CA ASN A 438 -27.06 -7.35 17.72
C ASN A 438 -27.48 -6.17 18.63
N MET A 439 -27.08 -4.96 18.28
CA MET A 439 -27.45 -3.75 19.02
C MET A 439 -27.76 -2.62 18.03
N TYR A 440 -29.01 -2.22 17.97
CA TYR A 440 -29.54 -1.28 16.97
C TYR A 440 -30.12 -0.05 17.68
N LEU A 441 -29.72 1.13 17.20
CA LEU A 441 -30.19 2.42 17.68
C LEU A 441 -31.41 2.87 16.85
N HIS A 442 -32.39 3.47 17.53
CA HIS A 442 -33.57 4.02 16.88
C HIS A 442 -33.19 5.23 16.00
N ASP A 443 -33.79 5.33 14.82
CA ASP A 443 -33.45 6.33 13.80
C ASP A 443 -33.69 7.77 14.27
N SER A 444 -34.65 8.00 15.21
CA SER A 444 -34.89 9.31 15.83
C SER A 444 -33.78 9.78 16.79
N PHE A 445 -32.79 8.93 17.10
CA PHE A 445 -31.69 9.37 17.97
C PHE A 445 -30.86 10.52 17.36
N LYS A 446 -30.93 10.70 16.04
CA LYS A 446 -30.36 11.88 15.35
C LYS A 446 -30.94 13.18 15.89
N ASP A 447 -32.23 13.23 16.19
CA ASP A 447 -32.89 14.43 16.72
C ASP A 447 -32.40 14.73 18.13
N THR A 448 -32.12 13.70 18.93
CA THR A 448 -31.46 13.83 20.23
C THR A 448 -30.06 14.43 20.07
N ILE A 449 -29.25 13.94 19.11
CA ILE A 449 -27.91 14.48 18.85
C ILE A 449 -28.01 15.97 18.49
N ILE A 450 -28.90 16.36 17.59
CA ILE A 450 -29.07 17.76 17.17
C ILE A 450 -29.54 18.63 18.35
N ARG A 451 -30.48 18.15 19.16
CA ARG A 451 -30.96 18.85 20.34
C ARG A 451 -29.84 19.07 21.37
N GLU A 452 -29.08 18.05 21.72
CA GLU A 452 -27.94 18.16 22.63
C GLU A 452 -26.88 19.14 22.11
N ILE A 453 -26.62 19.16 20.81
CA ILE A 453 -25.73 20.15 20.19
C ILE A 453 -26.33 21.56 20.32
N LYS A 454 -27.61 21.73 20.00
CA LYS A 454 -28.35 22.99 20.08
C LYS A 454 -28.30 23.57 21.48
N ASP A 455 -28.51 22.76 22.51
CA ASP A 455 -28.61 23.15 23.90
C ASP A 455 -27.24 23.27 24.59
N SER A 456 -26.18 22.73 23.98
CA SER A 456 -24.82 22.80 24.52
C SER A 456 -24.32 24.26 24.60
N ARG A 457 -23.49 24.56 25.60
CA ARG A 457 -22.90 25.90 25.75
C ARG A 457 -21.95 26.21 24.61
N LEU A 458 -22.13 27.36 23.95
CA LEU A 458 -21.17 27.88 22.98
C LEU A 458 -20.07 28.67 23.71
N GLY A 459 -18.80 28.33 23.44
CA GLY A 459 -17.64 29.04 23.97
C GLY A 459 -17.18 30.19 23.07
N VAL A 460 -15.95 30.64 23.26
CA VAL A 460 -15.36 31.75 22.51
C VAL A 460 -15.08 31.30 21.06
N ARG A 461 -15.60 32.04 20.10
CA ARG A 461 -15.39 31.87 18.68
C ARG A 461 -14.08 32.51 18.21
N GLY A 462 -13.54 32.06 17.08
CA GLY A 462 -12.33 32.60 16.45
C GLY A 462 -11.01 32.13 17.10
N LYS A 463 -11.07 31.37 18.20
CA LYS A 463 -9.91 30.72 18.82
C LYS A 463 -9.96 29.22 18.53
N TYR A 464 -8.81 28.64 18.22
CA TYR A 464 -8.71 27.20 18.02
C TYR A 464 -9.08 26.44 19.29
N LYS A 465 -10.07 25.58 19.16
CA LYS A 465 -10.45 24.60 20.17
C LYS A 465 -11.01 23.36 19.49
N TYR A 466 -10.26 22.28 19.54
CA TYR A 466 -10.69 21.02 18.92
C TYR A 466 -12.06 20.59 19.43
N SER A 467 -12.95 20.24 18.49
CA SER A 467 -14.29 19.75 18.79
C SER A 467 -14.72 18.69 17.76
N CYS A 468 -15.09 17.50 18.24
CA CYS A 468 -15.67 16.46 17.39
C CYS A 468 -17.01 16.89 16.80
N ILE A 469 -17.74 17.76 17.49
CA ILE A 469 -19.06 18.26 17.07
C ILE A 469 -18.98 19.00 15.74
N ASN A 470 -17.87 19.70 15.47
CA ASN A 470 -17.65 20.36 14.18
C ASN A 470 -17.82 19.39 13.01
N PHE A 471 -17.18 18.24 13.09
CA PHE A 471 -17.17 17.26 12.00
C PHE A 471 -18.45 16.41 11.95
N ILE A 472 -19.16 16.26 13.06
CA ILE A 472 -20.53 15.70 13.08
C ILE A 472 -21.46 16.61 12.27
N LEU A 473 -21.44 17.93 12.50
CA LEU A 473 -22.27 18.89 11.75
C LEU A 473 -21.85 18.96 10.27
N LEU A 474 -20.55 18.95 9.98
CA LEU A 474 -20.05 18.91 8.59
C LEU A 474 -20.51 17.65 7.85
N LYS A 475 -20.45 16.47 8.49
CA LYS A 475 -20.98 15.23 7.93
C LYS A 475 -22.48 15.35 7.60
N MET A 476 -23.28 15.83 8.55
CA MET A 476 -24.72 16.02 8.35
C MET A 476 -25.02 16.98 7.20
N MET A 477 -24.27 18.10 7.10
CA MET A 477 -24.36 19.06 6.02
C MET A 477 -24.08 18.40 4.66
N VAL A 478 -22.96 17.68 4.55
CA VAL A 478 -22.53 17.07 3.28
C VAL A 478 -23.52 16.00 2.82
N GLU A 479 -23.94 15.11 3.71
CA GLU A 479 -24.94 14.08 3.34
C GLU A 479 -26.23 14.70 2.80
N LYS A 480 -26.68 15.82 3.38
CA LYS A 480 -27.85 16.55 2.92
C LYS A 480 -27.62 17.20 1.56
N GLN A 481 -26.45 17.85 1.35
CA GLN A 481 -26.14 18.52 0.09
C GLN A 481 -25.89 17.55 -1.06
N MET A 482 -25.24 16.43 -0.78
CA MET A 482 -24.93 15.39 -1.77
C MET A 482 -26.08 14.37 -1.94
N ARG A 483 -27.10 14.42 -1.07
CA ARG A 483 -28.26 13.51 -1.06
C ARG A 483 -27.86 12.02 -1.03
N GLN A 484 -26.77 11.74 -0.33
CA GLN A 484 -26.18 10.41 -0.27
C GLN A 484 -25.48 10.20 1.09
N PRO A 485 -25.61 9.01 1.71
CA PRO A 485 -24.87 8.68 2.93
C PRO A 485 -23.36 8.69 2.69
N MET A 486 -22.60 9.03 3.74
CA MET A 486 -21.15 9.26 3.68
C MET A 486 -20.37 8.03 3.21
N ASP A 487 -20.75 6.83 3.64
CA ASP A 487 -20.13 5.57 3.24
C ASP A 487 -20.17 5.36 1.71
N ARG A 488 -21.34 5.52 1.10
CA ARG A 488 -21.51 5.39 -0.36
C ARG A 488 -20.80 6.49 -1.14
N LEU A 489 -20.90 7.73 -0.62
CA LEU A 489 -20.29 8.89 -1.24
C LEU A 489 -18.76 8.73 -1.33
N LEU A 490 -18.12 8.42 -0.22
CA LEU A 490 -16.66 8.26 -0.16
C LEU A 490 -16.20 7.05 -0.96
N HIS A 491 -16.89 5.92 -0.85
CA HIS A 491 -16.55 4.74 -1.63
C HIS A 491 -16.60 5.03 -3.13
N GLY A 492 -17.71 5.58 -3.63
CA GLY A 492 -17.89 5.81 -5.06
C GLY A 492 -17.06 6.94 -5.65
N MET A 493 -16.78 8.00 -4.87
CA MET A 493 -16.04 9.16 -5.37
C MET A 493 -14.52 9.06 -5.19
N PHE A 494 -14.05 8.35 -4.15
CA PHE A 494 -12.65 8.32 -3.78
C PHE A 494 -12.09 6.89 -3.67
N PHE A 495 -12.55 6.09 -2.72
CA PHE A 495 -11.85 4.89 -2.30
C PHE A 495 -11.74 3.84 -3.41
N SER A 496 -12.83 3.56 -4.13
CA SER A 496 -12.81 2.62 -5.24
C SER A 496 -11.90 3.08 -6.39
N LYS A 497 -11.93 4.38 -6.72
CA LYS A 497 -11.11 4.95 -7.80
C LYS A 497 -9.62 4.97 -7.48
N LEU A 498 -9.28 5.08 -6.20
CA LEU A 498 -7.91 5.03 -5.70
C LEU A 498 -7.40 3.60 -5.52
N GLY A 499 -8.25 2.57 -5.66
CA GLY A 499 -7.91 1.20 -5.31
C GLY A 499 -7.77 0.97 -3.80
N ALA A 500 -8.37 1.82 -2.97
CA ALA A 500 -8.32 1.75 -1.51
C ALA A 500 -9.42 0.81 -0.97
N TRP A 501 -9.33 -0.47 -1.33
CA TRP A 501 -10.35 -1.49 -1.05
C TRP A 501 -10.56 -1.79 0.43
N HIS A 502 -9.55 -1.53 1.26
CA HIS A 502 -9.58 -1.74 2.70
C HIS A 502 -9.90 -0.46 3.48
N THR A 503 -10.41 0.59 2.79
CA THR A 503 -10.82 1.86 3.41
C THR A 503 -12.32 2.06 3.25
N ALA A 504 -13.04 2.16 4.37
CA ALA A 504 -14.50 2.31 4.34
C ALA A 504 -15.03 3.00 5.59
N TYR A 505 -16.17 3.70 5.43
CA TYR A 505 -17.14 3.88 6.51
C TYR A 505 -18.03 2.63 6.55
N ASN A 506 -18.48 2.24 7.75
CA ASN A 506 -19.24 0.99 7.94
C ASN A 506 -18.55 -0.24 7.30
N PRO A 507 -17.30 -0.55 7.71
CA PRO A 507 -16.45 -1.53 7.03
C PRO A 507 -17.07 -2.92 6.95
N LEU A 508 -17.95 -3.30 7.88
CA LEU A 508 -18.67 -4.58 7.89
C LEU A 508 -19.57 -4.82 6.69
N HIS A 509 -19.87 -3.78 5.89
CA HIS A 509 -20.62 -3.93 4.64
C HIS A 509 -19.79 -4.47 3.48
N ILE A 510 -18.45 -4.37 3.54
CA ILE A 510 -17.54 -4.68 2.43
C ILE A 510 -16.32 -5.52 2.82
N LEU A 511 -15.97 -5.60 4.10
CA LEU A 511 -14.81 -6.32 4.60
C LEU A 511 -15.20 -7.49 5.47
N ASP A 512 -14.36 -8.53 5.49
CA ASP A 512 -14.47 -9.63 6.44
C ASP A 512 -14.12 -9.11 7.84
N THR A 513 -14.97 -9.45 8.81
CA THR A 513 -14.75 -9.14 10.23
C THR A 513 -13.39 -9.62 10.73
N MET A 514 -12.87 -10.72 10.17
CA MET A 514 -11.56 -11.29 10.56
C MET A 514 -10.37 -10.41 10.10
N GLN A 515 -10.55 -9.50 9.16
CA GLN A 515 -9.51 -8.54 8.76
C GLN A 515 -9.47 -7.31 9.66
N ILE A 516 -10.53 -7.06 10.45
CA ILE A 516 -10.69 -5.84 11.23
C ILE A 516 -10.13 -6.06 12.64
N VAL A 517 -9.11 -5.28 12.99
CA VAL A 517 -8.57 -5.23 14.36
C VAL A 517 -9.63 -4.69 15.30
N PRO A 518 -9.84 -5.30 16.49
CA PRO A 518 -10.79 -4.77 17.46
C PRO A 518 -10.42 -3.34 17.87
N THR A 519 -11.39 -2.44 17.83
CA THR A 519 -11.23 -1.07 18.31
C THR A 519 -11.07 -1.05 19.84
N GLU A 520 -11.89 -1.85 20.51
CA GLU A 520 -11.95 -1.89 21.97
C GLU A 520 -12.67 -3.16 22.46
N ASN A 521 -12.35 -3.60 23.67
CA ASN A 521 -13.19 -4.52 24.43
C ASN A 521 -14.04 -3.71 25.38
N ASP A 522 -15.23 -3.29 24.90
CA ASP A 522 -16.15 -2.42 25.65
C ASP A 522 -16.86 -3.20 26.77
N HIS A 523 -16.50 -2.90 28.01
CA HIS A 523 -17.13 -3.47 29.20
C HIS A 523 -18.20 -2.55 29.82
N PHE A 524 -18.41 -1.34 29.26
CA PHE A 524 -19.28 -0.33 29.82
C PHE A 524 -20.61 -0.24 29.05
N ILE A 525 -20.60 0.27 27.81
CA ILE A 525 -21.81 0.56 27.06
C ILE A 525 -22.31 -0.63 26.27
N ARG A 526 -21.51 -1.18 25.33
CA ARG A 526 -21.95 -2.25 24.40
C ARG A 526 -21.62 -3.63 24.92
N ARG A 527 -20.74 -3.76 25.91
CA ARG A 527 -20.39 -4.98 26.66
C ARG A 527 -19.95 -6.12 25.77
N GLN A 528 -19.16 -5.80 24.74
CA GLN A 528 -18.64 -6.78 23.78
C GLN A 528 -17.37 -6.27 23.11
N LEU A 529 -16.62 -7.19 22.48
CA LEU A 529 -15.48 -6.86 21.65
C LEU A 529 -15.96 -6.17 20.37
N LEU A 530 -15.49 -4.95 20.10
CA LEU A 530 -15.93 -4.13 18.98
C LEU A 530 -14.99 -4.29 17.80
N ARG A 531 -15.48 -4.85 16.70
CA ARG A 531 -14.80 -4.96 15.41
C ARG A 531 -15.64 -4.29 14.34
N GLY A 532 -15.10 -3.26 13.69
CA GLY A 532 -15.82 -2.49 12.67
C GLY A 532 -16.85 -1.51 13.20
N TYR A 533 -16.85 -1.27 14.50
CA TYR A 533 -17.64 -0.27 15.19
C TYR A 533 -16.71 0.74 15.88
N VAL A 534 -17.18 1.98 16.01
CA VAL A 534 -16.44 3.06 16.68
C VAL A 534 -16.44 2.82 18.20
N HIS A 535 -15.38 3.22 18.89
CA HIS A 535 -15.31 3.19 20.37
C HIS A 535 -16.28 4.14 21.06
#